data_af33d15962e9d1455c7cd94e6e9370df
#
_entry.id   af33d15962e9d1455c7cd94e6e9370df
#
_cell.length_a   1.000
_cell.length_b   1.000
_cell.length_c   1.000
_cell.angle_alpha   90.00
_cell.angle_beta   90.00
_cell.angle_gamma   90.00
#
_symmetry.space_group_name_H-M   'P 1'
#
loop_
_entity.id
_entity.type
_entity.pdbx_description
1 polymer ?
#
loop_
_entity_poly.entity_id
_entity_poly.type
_entity_poly.pdbx_seq_one_letter_code
_entity_poly.pdbx_strand_id
1 'polypeptide(L)'
;NFTFHVWWHRALFSLEKERYDEVLTLYDTQFRATQTEEYLDMTNAIAMLWRLENRGIDVGNRWEELADLSEPRTQGHLLYFADAHFIMALARGGRTEAIQEMLTSLRQAAQRDDTQCQVIARVGLTLAEAIVSFHEGHFDAAFERLLPARYDVIAIGGSHAQRDLFSLVLTEAA
;
A
#
# COMPACT_ATOMS: atom_id res chain seq x y z
N ASN A 1 -17.06 -3.44 0.14
CA ASN A 1 -17.93 -4.62 -0.07
C ASN A 1 -17.11 -5.90 0.02
N PHE A 2 -17.44 -6.81 0.97
CA PHE A 2 -16.66 -8.04 1.17
C PHE A 2 -16.56 -8.92 -0.10
N THR A 3 -17.52 -8.85 -1.00
CA THR A 3 -17.47 -9.52 -2.30
C THR A 3 -16.24 -9.11 -3.12
N PHE A 4 -15.86 -7.83 -3.11
CA PHE A 4 -14.66 -7.35 -3.79
C PHE A 4 -13.39 -7.95 -3.20
N HIS A 5 -13.34 -8.09 -1.88
CA HIS A 5 -12.23 -8.75 -1.19
C HIS A 5 -12.09 -10.24 -1.58
N VAL A 6 -13.19 -10.96 -1.77
CA VAL A 6 -13.17 -12.35 -2.25
C VAL A 6 -12.65 -12.44 -3.68
N TRP A 7 -13.05 -11.52 -4.56
CA TRP A 7 -12.51 -11.44 -5.92
C TRP A 7 -11.02 -11.08 -5.94
N TRP A 8 -10.57 -10.22 -5.04
CA TRP A 8 -9.15 -9.93 -4.86
C TRP A 8 -8.35 -11.19 -4.48
N HIS A 9 -8.85 -12.01 -3.56
CA HIS A 9 -8.23 -13.31 -3.26
C HIS A 9 -8.19 -14.23 -4.47
N ARG A 10 -9.25 -14.26 -5.27
CA ARG A 10 -9.25 -15.00 -6.55
C ARG A 10 -8.15 -14.49 -7.48
N ALA A 11 -7.99 -13.19 -7.59
CA ALA A 11 -6.96 -12.57 -8.41
C ALA A 11 -5.54 -12.91 -7.91
N LEU A 12 -5.30 -13.04 -6.60
CA LEU A 12 -4.02 -13.53 -6.06
C LEU A 12 -3.69 -14.95 -6.56
N PHE A 13 -4.67 -15.87 -6.64
CA PHE A 13 -4.42 -17.20 -7.20
C PHE A 13 -4.06 -17.14 -8.68
N SER A 14 -4.66 -16.24 -9.44
CA SER A 14 -4.33 -16.05 -10.86
C SER A 14 -2.94 -15.41 -11.02
N LEU A 15 -2.57 -14.47 -10.14
CA LEU A 15 -1.26 -13.85 -10.07
C LEU A 15 -0.14 -14.89 -9.84
N GLU A 16 -0.33 -15.79 -8.86
CA GLU A 16 0.63 -16.87 -8.57
C GLU A 16 0.77 -17.91 -9.70
N LYS A 17 -0.21 -17.95 -10.59
CA LYS A 17 -0.19 -18.77 -11.81
C LYS A 17 0.29 -17.99 -13.05
N GLU A 18 0.79 -16.78 -12.85
CA GLU A 18 1.28 -15.89 -13.90
C GLU A 18 0.21 -15.58 -14.99
N ARG A 19 -1.08 -15.62 -14.60
CA ARG A 19 -2.19 -15.30 -15.49
C ARG A 19 -2.54 -13.81 -15.41
N TYR A 20 -1.60 -12.97 -15.81
CA TYR A 20 -1.69 -11.52 -15.62
C TYR A 20 -2.86 -10.86 -16.31
N ASP A 21 -3.22 -11.30 -17.53
CA ASP A 21 -4.40 -10.79 -18.24
C ASP A 21 -5.71 -11.11 -17.49
N GLU A 22 -5.78 -12.30 -16.86
CA GLU A 22 -6.92 -12.66 -15.99
C GLU A 22 -6.96 -11.77 -14.75
N VAL A 23 -5.81 -11.44 -14.15
CA VAL A 23 -5.72 -10.54 -12.99
C VAL A 23 -6.22 -9.14 -13.35
N LEU A 24 -5.77 -8.58 -14.49
CA LEU A 24 -6.23 -7.27 -14.97
C LEU A 24 -7.72 -7.27 -15.28
N THR A 25 -8.22 -8.35 -15.91
CA THR A 25 -9.66 -8.51 -16.15
C THR A 25 -10.46 -8.55 -14.85
N LEU A 26 -10.00 -9.31 -13.84
CA LEU A 26 -10.64 -9.37 -12.52
C LEU A 26 -10.56 -8.02 -11.79
N TYR A 27 -9.47 -7.29 -11.93
CA TYR A 27 -9.34 -5.94 -11.41
C TYR A 27 -10.46 -5.06 -11.98
N ASP A 28 -10.53 -4.94 -13.29
CA ASP A 28 -11.43 -4.01 -13.97
C ASP A 28 -12.91 -4.38 -13.85
N THR A 29 -13.23 -5.71 -13.81
CA THR A 29 -14.62 -6.18 -13.91
C THR A 29 -15.22 -6.67 -12.58
N GLN A 30 -14.39 -6.92 -11.55
CA GLN A 30 -14.86 -7.52 -10.32
C GLN A 30 -14.50 -6.68 -9.10
N PHE A 31 -13.24 -6.63 -8.66
CA PHE A 31 -12.92 -6.05 -7.35
C PHE A 31 -12.61 -4.54 -7.40
N ARG A 32 -12.43 -3.95 -8.59
CA ARG A 32 -12.37 -2.50 -8.80
C ARG A 32 -13.35 -2.00 -9.87
N ALA A 33 -14.31 -2.81 -10.26
CA ALA A 33 -15.36 -2.45 -11.22
C ALA A 33 -16.15 -1.19 -10.82
N THR A 34 -16.25 -0.94 -9.52
CA THR A 34 -16.77 0.30 -8.94
C THR A 34 -15.64 0.98 -8.16
N GLN A 35 -15.34 2.21 -8.52
CA GLN A 35 -14.30 3.02 -7.88
C GLN A 35 -14.80 3.56 -6.53
N THR A 36 -14.95 2.66 -5.55
CA THR A 36 -15.38 3.03 -4.20
C THR A 36 -14.24 3.68 -3.42
N GLU A 37 -14.60 4.54 -2.47
CA GLU A 37 -13.67 5.16 -1.53
C GLU A 37 -13.49 4.34 -0.24
N GLU A 38 -14.06 3.14 -0.20
CA GLU A 38 -13.97 2.25 0.95
C GLU A 38 -12.53 1.74 1.10
N TYR A 39 -11.97 1.87 2.29
CA TYR A 39 -10.53 1.63 2.52
C TYR A 39 -10.08 0.21 2.14
N LEU A 40 -10.91 -0.82 2.39
CA LEU A 40 -10.57 -2.20 2.06
C LEU A 40 -10.50 -2.41 0.54
N ASP A 41 -11.42 -1.80 -0.20
CA ASP A 41 -11.45 -1.89 -1.66
C ASP A 41 -10.24 -1.17 -2.26
N MET A 42 -9.90 0.02 -1.74
CA MET A 42 -8.71 0.76 -2.17
C MET A 42 -7.41 0.02 -1.86
N THR A 43 -7.25 -0.49 -0.63
CA THR A 43 -6.01 -1.20 -0.24
C THR A 43 -5.81 -2.48 -1.05
N ASN A 44 -6.87 -3.22 -1.37
CA ASN A 44 -6.81 -4.39 -2.23
C ASN A 44 -6.38 -4.02 -3.67
N ALA A 45 -6.92 -2.93 -4.22
CA ALA A 45 -6.57 -2.44 -5.55
C ALA A 45 -5.10 -2.01 -5.60
N ILE A 46 -4.65 -1.16 -4.67
CA ILE A 46 -3.27 -0.70 -4.54
C ILE A 46 -2.30 -1.89 -4.45
N ALA A 47 -2.59 -2.83 -3.54
CA ALA A 47 -1.76 -4.01 -3.34
C ALA A 47 -1.64 -4.89 -4.60
N MET A 48 -2.69 -4.97 -5.41
CA MET A 48 -2.67 -5.76 -6.65
C MET A 48 -1.86 -5.07 -7.74
N LEU A 49 -2.05 -3.75 -7.94
CA LEU A 49 -1.29 -3.00 -8.94
C LEU A 49 0.21 -3.06 -8.65
N TRP A 50 0.61 -2.87 -7.39
CA TRP A 50 2.01 -2.97 -6.99
C TRP A 50 2.60 -4.36 -7.32
N ARG A 51 1.87 -5.44 -7.01
CA ARG A 51 2.32 -6.80 -7.31
C ARG A 51 2.44 -7.09 -8.80
N LEU A 52 1.59 -6.52 -9.62
CA LEU A 52 1.66 -6.64 -11.08
C LEU A 52 2.88 -5.91 -11.64
N GLU A 53 3.07 -4.63 -11.26
CA GLU A 53 4.22 -3.85 -11.72
C GLU A 53 5.56 -4.46 -11.29
N ASN A 54 5.62 -4.99 -10.08
CA ASN A 54 6.81 -5.68 -9.59
C ASN A 54 7.16 -6.96 -10.38
N ARG A 55 6.20 -7.48 -11.14
CA ARG A 55 6.39 -8.57 -12.12
C ARG A 55 6.59 -8.05 -13.56
N GLY A 56 6.78 -6.74 -13.74
CA GLY A 56 7.01 -6.11 -15.03
C GLY A 56 5.74 -5.95 -15.89
N ILE A 57 4.56 -6.05 -15.28
CA ILE A 57 3.29 -5.92 -15.99
C ILE A 57 2.85 -4.46 -16.01
N ASP A 58 2.59 -3.93 -17.19
CA ASP A 58 2.03 -2.60 -17.36
C ASP A 58 0.58 -2.57 -16.88
N VAL A 59 0.31 -1.73 -15.90
CA VAL A 59 -1.03 -1.53 -15.32
C VAL A 59 -1.75 -0.30 -15.90
N GLY A 60 -1.14 0.37 -16.88
CA GLY A 60 -1.71 1.58 -17.51
C GLY A 60 -1.93 2.70 -16.51
N ASN A 61 -3.03 3.42 -16.66
CA ASN A 61 -3.37 4.59 -15.83
C ASN A 61 -4.12 4.27 -14.52
N ARG A 62 -4.17 3.00 -14.11
CA ARG A 62 -4.99 2.58 -12.93
C ARG A 62 -4.52 3.20 -11.62
N TRP A 63 -3.27 3.67 -11.55
CA TRP A 63 -2.77 4.39 -10.38
C TRP A 63 -3.34 5.79 -10.19
N GLU A 64 -3.75 6.46 -11.27
CA GLU A 64 -4.22 7.86 -11.22
C GLU A 64 -5.42 7.99 -10.28
N GLU A 65 -6.44 7.15 -10.50
CA GLU A 65 -7.65 7.13 -9.68
C GLU A 65 -7.36 6.85 -8.20
N LEU A 66 -6.49 5.86 -7.91
CA LEU A 66 -6.13 5.52 -6.54
C LEU A 66 -5.32 6.62 -5.85
N ALA A 67 -4.45 7.31 -6.59
CA ALA A 67 -3.70 8.45 -6.09
C ALA A 67 -4.63 9.62 -5.76
N ASP A 68 -5.56 9.96 -6.66
CA ASP A 68 -6.54 11.04 -6.48
C ASP A 68 -7.43 10.78 -5.25
N LEU A 69 -7.87 9.53 -5.05
CA LEU A 69 -8.64 9.15 -3.86
C LEU A 69 -7.81 9.11 -2.57
N SER A 70 -6.51 8.90 -2.66
CA SER A 70 -5.61 8.88 -1.50
C SER A 70 -5.18 10.28 -1.06
N GLU A 71 -5.14 11.26 -1.98
CA GLU A 71 -4.65 12.61 -1.73
C GLU A 71 -5.40 13.34 -0.58
N PRO A 72 -6.74 13.29 -0.45
CA PRO A 72 -7.45 13.91 0.68
C PRO A 72 -7.30 13.15 2.01
N ARG A 73 -6.54 12.03 2.06
CA ARG A 73 -6.43 11.14 3.23
C ARG A 73 -5.10 11.22 3.97
N THR A 74 -4.39 12.32 3.80
CA THR A 74 -3.03 12.51 4.35
C THR A 74 -2.97 12.72 5.87
N GLN A 75 -4.11 12.96 6.54
CA GLN A 75 -4.14 13.40 7.94
C GLN A 75 -5.01 12.54 8.88
N GLY A 76 -5.77 11.58 8.34
CA GLY A 76 -6.82 10.89 9.12
C GLY A 76 -6.29 9.87 10.14
N HIS A 77 -5.34 9.06 9.78
CA HIS A 77 -4.65 8.00 10.54
C HIS A 77 -5.55 7.10 11.41
N LEU A 78 -6.79 6.85 10.97
CA LEU A 78 -7.74 6.00 11.71
C LEU A 78 -7.32 4.52 11.69
N LEU A 79 -6.66 4.10 10.62
CA LEU A 79 -6.16 2.76 10.43
C LEU A 79 -4.85 2.82 9.64
N TYR A 80 -3.72 2.66 10.32
CA TYR A 80 -2.41 2.77 9.68
C TYR A 80 -2.22 1.77 8.51
N PHE A 81 -2.87 0.61 8.56
CA PHE A 81 -2.88 -0.33 7.44
C PHE A 81 -3.32 0.34 6.12
N ALA A 82 -4.35 1.18 6.17
CA ALA A 82 -4.81 1.95 5.00
C ALA A 82 -3.79 3.02 4.61
N ASP A 83 -3.23 3.75 5.58
CA ASP A 83 -2.22 4.79 5.35
C ASP A 83 -1.00 4.25 4.59
N ALA A 84 -0.52 3.05 4.95
CA ALA A 84 0.59 2.41 4.26
C ALA A 84 0.30 2.10 2.77
N HIS A 85 -0.95 1.85 2.42
CA HIS A 85 -1.35 1.68 1.02
C HIS A 85 -1.56 3.04 0.33
N PHE A 86 -2.17 4.01 1.01
CA PHE A 86 -2.39 5.33 0.44
C PHE A 86 -1.08 6.01 0.07
N ILE A 87 -0.06 5.96 0.93
CA ILE A 87 1.25 6.54 0.60
C ILE A 87 1.91 5.85 -0.59
N MET A 88 1.67 4.54 -0.77
CA MET A 88 2.12 3.80 -1.96
C MET A 88 1.42 4.31 -3.23
N ALA A 89 0.11 4.54 -3.18
CA ALA A 89 -0.65 5.10 -4.30
C ALA A 89 -0.19 6.53 -4.63
N LEU A 90 0.02 7.37 -3.61
CA LEU A 90 0.54 8.73 -3.77
C LEU A 90 1.92 8.72 -4.42
N ALA A 91 2.82 7.83 -3.99
CA ALA A 91 4.16 7.70 -4.55
C ALA A 91 4.12 7.29 -6.03
N ARG A 92 3.30 6.28 -6.37
CA ARG A 92 3.12 5.83 -7.76
C ARG A 92 2.43 6.86 -8.64
N GLY A 93 1.48 7.61 -8.09
CA GLY A 93 0.80 8.71 -8.78
C GLY A 93 1.60 10.01 -8.85
N GLY A 94 2.82 10.08 -8.29
CA GLY A 94 3.68 11.26 -8.31
C GLY A 94 3.15 12.44 -7.50
N ARG A 95 2.34 12.19 -6.46
CA ARG A 95 1.71 13.22 -5.61
C ARG A 95 2.68 13.69 -4.51
N THR A 96 3.78 14.33 -4.90
CA THR A 96 4.90 14.68 -3.99
C THR A 96 4.46 15.54 -2.81
N GLU A 97 3.59 16.53 -3.02
CA GLU A 97 3.10 17.41 -1.95
C GLU A 97 2.28 16.63 -0.92
N ALA A 98 1.37 15.76 -1.37
CA ALA A 98 0.56 14.91 -0.51
C ALA A 98 1.42 13.90 0.28
N ILE A 99 2.48 13.36 -0.32
CA ILE A 99 3.45 12.50 0.39
C ILE A 99 4.11 13.27 1.54
N GLN A 100 4.60 14.48 1.30
CA GLN A 100 5.24 15.30 2.34
C GLN A 100 4.27 15.69 3.45
N GLU A 101 3.03 16.03 3.09
CA GLU A 101 1.96 16.29 4.04
C GLU A 101 1.68 15.05 4.90
N MET A 102 1.52 13.88 4.30
CA MET A 102 1.27 12.62 5.00
C MET A 102 2.41 12.23 5.93
N LEU A 103 3.66 12.31 5.49
CA LEU A 103 4.83 12.04 6.32
C LEU A 103 4.92 13.01 7.51
N THR A 104 4.60 14.29 7.30
CA THR A 104 4.56 15.29 8.36
C THR A 104 3.47 14.97 9.38
N SER A 105 2.28 14.62 8.92
CA SER A 105 1.16 14.23 9.75
C SER A 105 1.45 12.95 10.54
N LEU A 106 2.08 11.94 9.93
CA LEU A 106 2.51 10.71 10.60
C LEU A 106 3.55 10.99 11.70
N ARG A 107 4.52 11.91 11.47
CA ARG A 107 5.49 12.31 12.51
C ARG A 107 4.82 12.98 13.71
N GLN A 108 3.79 13.80 13.47
CA GLN A 108 2.99 14.41 14.54
C GLN A 108 2.16 13.35 15.27
N ALA A 109 1.51 12.45 14.55
CA ALA A 109 0.73 11.36 15.11
C ALA A 109 1.59 10.44 15.98
N ALA A 110 2.83 10.15 15.59
CA ALA A 110 3.77 9.33 16.35
C ALA A 110 4.12 9.91 17.76
N GLN A 111 3.79 11.18 18.04
CA GLN A 111 3.98 11.80 19.36
C GLN A 111 2.76 11.67 20.28
N ARG A 112 1.65 11.12 19.78
CA ARG A 112 0.40 10.95 20.53
C ARG A 112 0.34 9.55 21.14
N ASP A 113 -0.52 9.38 22.15
CA ASP A 113 -0.61 8.15 22.95
C ASP A 113 -1.88 7.31 22.65
N ASP A 114 -2.55 7.52 21.55
CA ASP A 114 -3.64 6.63 21.14
C ASP A 114 -3.11 5.37 20.41
N THR A 115 -3.94 4.33 20.35
CA THR A 115 -3.53 3.00 19.88
C THR A 115 -2.94 3.02 18.45
N GLN A 116 -3.53 3.77 17.52
CA GLN A 116 -3.01 3.85 16.15
C GLN A 116 -1.73 4.67 16.10
N CYS A 117 -1.63 5.72 16.90
CA CYS A 117 -0.42 6.53 17.02
C CYS A 117 0.76 5.74 17.59
N GLN A 118 0.53 4.83 18.54
CA GLN A 118 1.55 3.89 19.00
C GLN A 118 2.03 2.93 17.90
N VAL A 119 1.13 2.45 17.03
CA VAL A 119 1.52 1.66 15.85
C VAL A 119 2.36 2.50 14.89
N ILE A 120 1.96 3.75 14.64
CA ILE A 120 2.71 4.68 13.79
C ILE A 120 4.11 4.92 14.35
N ALA A 121 4.24 5.19 15.66
CA ALA A 121 5.53 5.40 16.33
C ALA A 121 6.42 4.15 16.29
N ARG A 122 5.82 2.96 16.45
CA ARG A 122 6.56 1.69 16.50
C ARG A 122 7.10 1.25 15.14
N VAL A 123 6.30 1.35 14.09
CA VAL A 123 6.63 0.79 12.77
C VAL A 123 6.10 1.64 11.61
N GLY A 124 5.01 2.38 11.82
CA GLY A 124 4.29 3.01 10.73
C GLY A 124 5.11 4.06 10.00
N LEU A 125 5.73 4.97 10.72
CA LEU A 125 6.55 6.02 10.11
C LEU A 125 7.73 5.43 9.32
N THR A 126 8.41 4.42 9.90
CA THR A 126 9.50 3.70 9.24
C THR A 126 9.04 3.04 7.94
N LEU A 127 7.88 2.37 7.96
CA LEU A 127 7.30 1.73 6.79
C LEU A 127 6.91 2.75 5.70
N ALA A 128 6.29 3.87 6.08
CA ALA A 128 5.93 4.93 5.15
C ALA A 128 7.18 5.53 4.46
N GLU A 129 8.21 5.87 5.23
CA GLU A 129 9.47 6.40 4.69
C GLU A 129 10.19 5.39 3.77
N ALA A 130 10.13 4.09 4.11
CA ALA A 130 10.70 3.05 3.27
C ALA A 130 9.93 2.87 1.96
N ILE A 131 8.61 2.92 1.97
CA ILE A 131 7.79 2.87 0.75
C ILE A 131 8.13 4.04 -0.18
N VAL A 132 8.26 5.24 0.36
CA VAL A 132 8.64 6.43 -0.43
C VAL A 132 10.05 6.24 -1.01
N SER A 133 11.04 5.85 -0.19
CA SER A 133 12.42 5.59 -0.65
C SER A 133 12.46 4.55 -1.75
N PHE A 134 11.68 3.47 -1.63
CA PHE A 134 11.57 2.43 -2.67
C PHE A 134 11.08 3.00 -4.00
N HIS A 135 10.02 3.81 -3.97
CA HIS A 135 9.44 4.41 -5.18
C HIS A 135 10.34 5.49 -5.81
N GLU A 136 11.18 6.13 -5.02
CA GLU A 136 12.21 7.07 -5.51
C GLU A 136 13.45 6.35 -6.09
N GLY A 137 13.49 5.02 -6.03
CA GLY A 137 14.63 4.20 -6.49
C GLY A 137 15.79 4.14 -5.48
N HIS A 138 15.60 4.60 -4.25
CA HIS A 138 16.56 4.53 -3.17
C HIS A 138 16.43 3.18 -2.43
N PHE A 139 16.71 2.08 -3.13
CA PHE A 139 16.48 0.72 -2.64
C PHE A 139 17.27 0.39 -1.38
N ASP A 140 18.56 0.74 -1.33
CA ASP A 140 19.39 0.55 -0.12
C ASP A 140 18.76 1.20 1.11
N ALA A 141 18.27 2.44 0.98
CA ALA A 141 17.65 3.17 2.06
C ALA A 141 16.31 2.55 2.50
N ALA A 142 15.52 2.04 1.55
CA ALA A 142 14.29 1.31 1.84
C ALA A 142 14.59 0.00 2.58
N PHE A 143 15.59 -0.76 2.13
CA PHE A 143 16.03 -2.00 2.76
C PHE A 143 16.53 -1.79 4.19
N GLU A 144 17.45 -0.83 4.39
CA GLU A 144 18.02 -0.52 5.71
C GLU A 144 16.95 -0.11 6.73
N ARG A 145 15.89 0.60 6.28
CA ARG A 145 14.74 0.96 7.14
C ARG A 145 13.86 -0.24 7.46
N LEU A 146 13.50 -1.05 6.46
CA LEU A 146 12.53 -2.13 6.64
C LEU A 146 13.10 -3.35 7.32
N LEU A 147 14.37 -3.69 7.11
CA LEU A 147 14.96 -4.91 7.63
C LEU A 147 14.85 -5.03 9.17
N PRO A 148 15.19 -4.02 9.99
CA PRO A 148 14.99 -4.08 11.44
C PRO A 148 13.52 -4.10 11.84
N ALA A 149 12.64 -3.43 11.10
CA ALA A 149 11.21 -3.27 11.40
C ALA A 149 10.33 -4.45 10.90
N ARG A 150 10.88 -5.38 10.13
CA ARG A 150 10.12 -6.42 9.41
C ARG A 150 9.15 -7.25 10.26
N TYR A 151 9.52 -7.53 11.51
CA TYR A 151 8.66 -8.30 12.43
C TYR A 151 7.59 -7.43 13.10
N ASP A 152 7.81 -6.12 13.17
CA ASP A 152 6.87 -5.17 13.75
C ASP A 152 5.73 -4.81 12.78
N VAL A 153 5.88 -5.09 11.48
CA VAL A 153 4.83 -4.87 10.47
C VAL A 153 3.52 -5.59 10.83
N ILE A 154 3.56 -6.67 11.62
CA ILE A 154 2.34 -7.33 12.10
C ILE A 154 1.43 -6.37 12.90
N ALA A 155 1.98 -5.34 13.53
CA ALA A 155 1.23 -4.39 14.35
C ALA A 155 0.26 -3.50 13.53
N ILE A 156 0.49 -3.32 12.22
CA ILE A 156 -0.40 -2.49 11.39
C ILE A 156 -1.77 -3.13 11.15
N GLY A 157 -1.95 -4.41 11.44
CA GLY A 157 -3.19 -5.15 11.16
C GLY A 157 -3.22 -5.78 9.76
N GLY A 158 -4.42 -6.12 9.29
CA GLY A 158 -4.60 -6.85 8.04
C GLY A 158 -4.34 -8.37 8.17
N SER A 159 -4.65 -9.13 7.13
CA SER A 159 -4.35 -10.56 7.04
C SER A 159 -2.90 -10.81 6.59
N HIS A 160 -2.42 -12.05 6.67
CA HIS A 160 -1.10 -12.42 6.12
C HIS A 160 -0.98 -12.06 4.64
N ALA A 161 -1.98 -12.41 3.82
CA ALA A 161 -1.99 -12.12 2.39
C ALA A 161 -1.95 -10.62 2.07
N GLN A 162 -2.48 -9.78 2.96
CA GLN A 162 -2.43 -8.33 2.81
C GLN A 162 -1.07 -7.75 3.23
N ARG A 163 -0.52 -8.20 4.38
CA ARG A 163 0.79 -7.72 4.86
C ARG A 163 1.99 -8.24 4.07
N ASP A 164 1.83 -9.36 3.38
CA ASP A 164 2.85 -9.94 2.50
C ASP A 164 3.40 -8.92 1.49
N LEU A 165 2.57 -7.98 1.06
CA LEU A 165 2.99 -6.84 0.23
C LEU A 165 4.25 -6.15 0.77
N PHE A 166 4.32 -5.86 2.07
CA PHE A 166 5.45 -5.14 2.68
C PHE A 166 6.70 -6.01 2.82
N SER A 167 6.50 -7.33 2.92
CA SER A 167 7.62 -8.28 2.84
C SER A 167 8.19 -8.34 1.42
N LEU A 168 7.33 -8.26 0.40
CA LEU A 168 7.76 -8.16 -0.99
C LEU A 168 8.53 -6.85 -1.25
N VAL A 169 8.06 -5.70 -0.73
CA VAL A 169 8.80 -4.43 -0.84
C VAL A 169 10.22 -4.57 -0.25
N LEU A 170 10.36 -5.21 0.93
CA LEU A 170 11.68 -5.47 1.52
C LEU A 170 12.54 -6.37 0.64
N THR A 171 11.96 -7.42 0.06
CA THR A 171 12.70 -8.38 -0.79
C THR A 171 13.18 -7.74 -2.08
N GLU A 172 12.35 -6.90 -2.69
CA GLU A 172 12.69 -6.20 -3.94
C GLU A 172 13.67 -5.03 -3.72
N ALA A 173 13.76 -4.53 -2.49
CA ALA A 173 14.75 -3.53 -2.12
C ALA A 173 16.13 -4.13 -1.82
N ALA A 174 16.26 -5.48 -1.71
CA ALA A 174 17.48 -6.19 -1.35
C ALA A 174 18.38 -6.48 -2.56
#